data_552aff450957cd33b6b5ca7d65750f9c
#
_entry.id   552aff450957cd33b6b5ca7d65750f9c
#
_cell.length_a   1.000
_cell.length_b   1.000
_cell.length_c   1.000
_cell.angle_alpha   90.00
_cell.angle_beta   90.00
_cell.angle_gamma   90.00
#
_symmetry.space_group_name_H-M   'P 1'
#
loop_
_entity.id
_entity.type
_entity.pdbx_description
1 polymer ?
#
loop_
_entity_poly.entity_id
_entity_poly.type
_entity_poly.pdbx_seq_one_letter_code
_entity_poly.pdbx_strand_id
1 'polypeptide(L)'
;MSNQIIEIDGAFGSGGGQILRTAISLSAVTKKPCHVFNIRRGRPKPGLMPQHLLGTQALAQLCSGVLEGDNLGSEEIKFYPGEIVRDRISINIPTAGSITLVLQTLIPPSLFTRAIAKGEEETLVSSPAPTSIKISFNGGATDTFFSPTIDYFQYVFLKILEKMGRKIEINILRRGYYPEGGAKVEVKIFPSKLKNLNLVERGALKKIIAISGASQFLEDKKVAERQLAGVREILGKLKLPVEEKIEYYDTQCPGSQICLIAEFENTIIGTDNLGKLGKRTEDIGKEAVLELLKEAKTQACLDKHLADQILPYLALTSGKSQITVSEITNHCKTNIWVIEKFLDGKFEIMDNLISWTPGSILF
;
A
#
# COMPACT_ATOMS: atom_id res chain seq x y z
N MET A 1 -12.31 27.35 13.96
CA MET A 1 -12.68 25.93 13.72
C MET A 1 -12.29 25.16 14.96
N SER A 2 -13.17 24.38 15.56
CA SER A 2 -12.91 23.64 16.80
C SER A 2 -11.74 22.66 16.57
N ASN A 3 -10.67 22.80 17.35
CA ASN A 3 -9.53 21.87 17.40
C ASN A 3 -9.92 20.52 18.05
N GLN A 4 -11.07 19.95 17.65
CA GLN A 4 -11.50 18.68 18.19
C GLN A 4 -10.61 17.58 17.64
N ILE A 5 -9.88 16.90 18.51
CA ILE A 5 -9.06 15.76 18.17
C ILE A 5 -9.96 14.56 17.79
N ILE A 6 -9.62 13.88 16.71
CA ILE A 6 -10.38 12.69 16.27
C ILE A 6 -9.87 11.47 17.03
N GLU A 7 -10.76 10.86 17.83
CA GLU A 7 -10.48 9.67 18.62
C GLU A 7 -10.65 8.40 17.78
N ILE A 8 -9.62 7.56 17.72
CA ILE A 8 -9.57 6.31 16.94
C ILE A 8 -9.16 5.15 17.84
N ASP A 9 -10.06 4.20 18.04
CA ASP A 9 -9.73 2.96 18.74
C ASP A 9 -8.95 2.01 17.82
N GLY A 10 -7.67 1.82 18.07
CA GLY A 10 -6.78 0.93 17.34
C GLY A 10 -7.08 -0.57 17.50
N ALA A 11 -7.98 -0.93 18.42
CA ALA A 11 -8.47 -2.30 18.60
C ALA A 11 -9.75 -2.60 17.77
N PHE A 12 -10.35 -1.61 17.12
CA PHE A 12 -11.58 -1.79 16.35
C PHE A 12 -11.40 -2.82 15.22
N GLY A 13 -12.38 -3.67 15.00
CA GLY A 13 -12.41 -4.65 13.91
C GLY A 13 -11.19 -5.59 13.91
N SER A 14 -10.32 -5.50 12.93
CA SER A 14 -9.11 -6.33 12.81
C SER A 14 -7.99 -5.95 13.79
N GLY A 15 -8.07 -4.78 14.43
CA GLY A 15 -7.10 -4.31 15.44
C GLY A 15 -5.65 -4.31 14.96
N GLY A 16 -5.41 -4.00 13.69
CA GLY A 16 -4.07 -4.06 13.07
C GLY A 16 -3.40 -2.70 12.92
N GLY A 17 -2.15 -2.71 12.42
CA GLY A 17 -1.41 -1.49 12.08
C GLY A 17 -2.02 -0.67 10.94
N GLN A 18 -2.98 -1.22 10.22
CA GLN A 18 -3.72 -0.55 9.17
C GLN A 18 -4.52 0.66 9.69
N ILE A 19 -5.22 0.51 10.84
CA ILE A 19 -5.96 1.61 11.48
C ILE A 19 -5.06 2.82 11.67
N LEU A 20 -3.89 2.59 12.27
CA LEU A 20 -2.91 3.65 12.51
C LEU A 20 -2.47 4.32 11.20
N ARG A 21 -2.08 3.51 10.19
CA ARG A 21 -1.60 4.06 8.91
C ARG A 21 -2.66 4.93 8.24
N THR A 22 -3.90 4.45 8.18
CA THR A 22 -5.01 5.19 7.57
C THR A 22 -5.34 6.46 8.37
N ALA A 23 -5.41 6.37 9.71
CA ALA A 23 -5.71 7.51 10.57
C ALA A 23 -4.67 8.62 10.46
N ILE A 24 -3.38 8.29 10.62
CA ILE A 24 -2.27 9.26 10.54
C ILE A 24 -2.19 9.89 9.15
N SER A 25 -2.37 9.09 8.10
CA SER A 25 -2.36 9.54 6.72
C SER A 25 -3.50 10.53 6.43
N LEU A 26 -4.74 10.19 6.83
CA LEU A 26 -5.91 11.05 6.63
C LEU A 26 -5.87 12.29 7.54
N SER A 27 -5.33 12.18 8.76
CA SER A 27 -5.06 13.33 9.62
C SER A 27 -4.20 14.37 8.90
N ALA A 28 -3.10 13.93 8.25
CA ALA A 28 -2.23 14.83 7.49
C ALA A 28 -2.93 15.45 6.27
N VAL A 29 -3.75 14.68 5.54
CA VAL A 29 -4.51 15.18 4.38
C VAL A 29 -5.57 16.20 4.81
N THR A 30 -6.35 15.88 5.86
CA THR A 30 -7.48 16.69 6.30
C THR A 30 -7.11 17.82 7.25
N LYS A 31 -5.87 17.87 7.73
CA LYS A 31 -5.37 18.78 8.76
C LYS A 31 -6.12 18.69 10.09
N LYS A 32 -6.76 17.56 10.35
CA LYS A 32 -7.47 17.30 11.60
C LYS A 32 -6.55 16.50 12.53
N PRO A 33 -6.27 16.95 13.76
CA PRO A 33 -5.47 16.17 14.71
C PRO A 33 -6.18 14.87 15.08
N CYS A 34 -5.41 13.82 15.37
CA CYS A 34 -5.96 12.55 15.81
C CYS A 34 -5.22 11.94 16.98
N HIS A 35 -5.96 11.18 17.79
CA HIS A 35 -5.47 10.34 18.85
C HIS A 35 -5.85 8.89 18.56
N VAL A 36 -4.86 8.05 18.33
CA VAL A 36 -5.05 6.61 18.15
C VAL A 36 -4.62 5.92 19.43
N PHE A 37 -5.53 5.21 20.08
CA PHE A 37 -5.29 4.47 21.33
C PHE A 37 -5.60 2.97 21.15
N ASN A 38 -5.24 2.11 22.11
CA ASN A 38 -5.34 0.65 22.01
C ASN A 38 -4.64 0.08 20.76
N ILE A 39 -3.52 0.69 20.35
CA ILE A 39 -2.82 0.30 19.13
C ILE A 39 -2.43 -1.18 19.19
N ARG A 40 -2.98 -1.99 18.29
CA ARG A 40 -2.69 -3.42 18.15
C ARG A 40 -2.90 -4.25 19.43
N ARG A 41 -3.82 -3.82 20.32
CA ARG A 41 -4.05 -4.44 21.64
C ARG A 41 -4.35 -5.94 21.55
N GLY A 42 -5.04 -6.41 20.52
CA GLY A 42 -5.35 -7.83 20.29
C GLY A 42 -4.23 -8.65 19.61
N ARG A 43 -3.03 -8.08 19.42
CA ARG A 43 -1.91 -8.78 18.78
C ARG A 43 -0.92 -9.35 19.81
N PRO A 44 -0.16 -10.42 19.48
CA PRO A 44 0.84 -10.99 20.39
C PRO A 44 1.88 -9.98 20.91
N LYS A 45 2.16 -8.94 20.10
CA LYS A 45 2.99 -7.78 20.50
C LYS A 45 2.16 -6.52 20.29
N PRO A 46 1.49 -5.98 21.32
CA PRO A 46 0.74 -4.75 21.24
C PRO A 46 1.62 -3.53 20.95
N GLY A 47 0.99 -2.41 20.64
CA GLY A 47 1.65 -1.12 20.46
C GLY A 47 2.37 -0.95 19.13
N LEU A 48 3.11 0.16 19.03
CA LEU A 48 3.86 0.57 17.84
C LEU A 48 5.02 -0.38 17.56
N MET A 49 5.02 -1.02 16.38
CA MET A 49 6.16 -1.74 15.84
C MET A 49 7.08 -0.79 15.06
N PRO A 50 8.36 -1.15 14.80
CA PRO A 50 9.32 -0.26 14.12
C PRO A 50 8.79 0.39 12.84
N GLN A 51 8.13 -0.37 11.96
CA GLN A 51 7.58 0.16 10.70
C GLN A 51 6.42 1.15 10.91
N HIS A 52 5.63 0.99 11.98
CA HIS A 52 4.55 1.93 12.32
C HIS A 52 5.14 3.24 12.83
N LEU A 53 6.07 3.15 13.75
CA LEU A 53 6.76 4.30 14.33
C LEU A 53 7.48 5.10 13.25
N LEU A 54 8.31 4.44 12.43
CA LEU A 54 9.05 5.09 11.36
C LEU A 54 8.15 5.74 10.31
N GLY A 55 7.06 5.06 9.91
CA GLY A 55 6.09 5.65 8.96
C GLY A 55 5.42 6.90 9.51
N THR A 56 5.04 6.89 10.80
CA THR A 56 4.42 8.04 11.46
C THR A 56 5.41 9.19 11.65
N GLN A 57 6.63 8.91 12.11
CA GLN A 57 7.70 9.91 12.27
C GLN A 57 8.11 10.51 10.93
N ALA A 58 8.21 9.69 9.88
CA ALA A 58 8.51 10.15 8.53
C ALA A 58 7.42 11.11 8.01
N LEU A 59 6.15 10.80 8.25
CA LEU A 59 5.05 11.71 7.87
C LEU A 59 5.07 13.00 8.69
N ALA A 60 5.28 12.94 9.99
CA ALA A 60 5.41 14.13 10.82
C ALA A 60 6.56 15.01 10.34
N GLN A 61 7.70 14.41 9.98
CA GLN A 61 8.84 15.14 9.42
C GLN A 61 8.49 15.79 8.06
N LEU A 62 7.74 15.09 7.19
CA LEU A 62 7.35 15.59 5.88
C LEU A 62 6.42 16.80 5.97
N CYS A 63 5.48 16.78 6.91
CA CYS A 63 4.47 17.84 7.07
C CYS A 63 4.76 18.81 8.25
N SER A 64 5.94 18.75 8.86
CA SER A 64 6.25 19.54 10.07
C SER A 64 5.19 19.38 11.17
N GLY A 65 4.66 18.18 11.32
CA GLY A 65 3.69 17.83 12.35
C GLY A 65 4.35 17.49 13.69
N VAL A 66 3.54 17.45 14.74
CA VAL A 66 3.97 17.11 16.10
C VAL A 66 3.38 15.77 16.52
N LEU A 67 4.19 14.94 17.17
CA LEU A 67 3.79 13.65 17.72
C LEU A 67 3.93 13.64 19.23
N GLU A 68 3.00 12.95 19.88
CA GLU A 68 3.09 12.60 21.31
C GLU A 68 2.90 11.09 21.42
N GLY A 69 3.72 10.42 22.23
CA GLY A 69 3.65 8.97 22.41
C GLY A 69 4.32 8.16 21.29
N ASP A 70 5.18 8.76 20.47
CA ASP A 70 5.89 8.13 19.37
C ASP A 70 7.12 7.32 19.84
N ASN A 71 6.87 6.34 20.73
CA ASN A 71 7.86 5.41 21.24
C ASN A 71 7.54 3.98 20.81
N LEU A 72 8.60 3.17 20.64
CA LEU A 72 8.43 1.75 20.33
C LEU A 72 7.60 1.05 21.42
N GLY A 73 6.57 0.32 21.01
CA GLY A 73 5.66 -0.38 21.93
C GLY A 73 4.57 0.50 22.54
N SER A 74 4.53 1.81 22.28
CA SER A 74 3.45 2.67 22.74
C SER A 74 2.10 2.18 22.23
N GLU A 75 1.11 2.06 23.10
CA GLU A 75 -0.25 1.66 22.75
C GLU A 75 -1.14 2.84 22.36
N GLU A 76 -0.62 4.05 22.44
CA GLU A 76 -1.31 5.27 22.01
C GLU A 76 -0.35 6.25 21.33
N ILE A 77 -0.88 7.07 20.45
CA ILE A 77 -0.16 8.16 19.79
C ILE A 77 -1.11 9.29 19.44
N LYS A 78 -0.67 10.53 19.66
CA LYS A 78 -1.36 11.72 19.15
C LYS A 78 -0.55 12.34 18.04
N PHE A 79 -1.25 12.78 17.00
CA PHE A 79 -0.65 13.43 15.85
C PHE A 79 -1.36 14.75 15.55
N TYR A 80 -0.57 15.80 15.51
CA TYR A 80 -0.99 17.16 15.15
C TYR A 80 -0.33 17.49 13.80
N PRO A 81 -1.07 17.38 12.68
CA PRO A 81 -0.50 17.56 11.35
C PRO A 81 -0.19 19.02 11.06
N GLY A 82 0.98 19.26 10.46
CA GLY A 82 1.34 20.54 9.84
C GLY A 82 1.16 20.53 8.33
N GLU A 83 1.73 21.53 7.64
CA GLU A 83 1.75 21.61 6.18
C GLU A 83 2.88 20.74 5.61
N ILE A 84 2.66 20.18 4.42
CA ILE A 84 3.72 19.50 3.68
C ILE A 84 4.64 20.56 3.08
N VAL A 85 5.78 20.72 3.72
CA VAL A 85 6.78 21.76 3.38
C VAL A 85 8.06 21.16 2.80
N ARG A 86 8.26 19.85 2.92
CA ARG A 86 9.46 19.19 2.42
C ARG A 86 9.17 18.47 1.11
N ASP A 87 10.06 18.64 0.16
CA ASP A 87 10.05 17.91 -1.12
C ASP A 87 10.90 16.64 -1.08
N ARG A 88 11.62 16.41 0.01
CA ARG A 88 12.54 15.27 0.18
C ARG A 88 12.57 14.77 1.62
N ILE A 89 12.59 13.44 1.75
CA ILE A 89 12.78 12.76 3.03
C ILE A 89 13.62 11.49 2.84
N SER A 90 14.52 11.23 3.79
CA SER A 90 15.29 9.99 3.86
C SER A 90 14.88 9.19 5.09
N ILE A 91 14.56 7.91 4.91
CA ILE A 91 14.07 7.02 5.95
C ILE A 91 15.06 5.87 6.11
N ASN A 92 15.61 5.75 7.30
CA ASN A 92 16.49 4.64 7.65
C ASN A 92 15.69 3.60 8.46
N ILE A 93 15.59 2.38 7.93
CA ILE A 93 14.87 1.26 8.56
C ILE A 93 15.90 0.21 8.98
N PRO A 94 16.29 0.13 10.25
CA PRO A 94 17.37 -0.76 10.71
C PRO A 94 16.97 -2.23 10.79
N THR A 95 15.75 -2.59 10.47
CA THR A 95 15.19 -3.95 10.51
C THR A 95 14.60 -4.32 9.16
N ALA A 96 14.11 -5.55 9.00
CA ALA A 96 13.33 -5.95 7.82
C ALA A 96 11.87 -5.39 7.83
N GLY A 97 11.68 -4.17 8.34
CA GLY A 97 10.39 -3.49 8.30
C GLY A 97 9.95 -3.22 6.86
N SER A 98 8.66 -3.40 6.58
CA SER A 98 8.11 -3.27 5.22
C SER A 98 8.14 -1.84 4.70
N ILE A 99 8.83 -1.60 3.59
CA ILE A 99 8.83 -0.33 2.86
C ILE A 99 7.44 -0.04 2.29
N THR A 100 6.74 -1.04 1.77
CA THR A 100 5.41 -0.88 1.17
C THR A 100 4.37 -0.40 2.19
N LEU A 101 4.45 -0.87 3.45
CA LEU A 101 3.58 -0.39 4.52
C LEU A 101 3.91 1.05 4.94
N VAL A 102 5.18 1.45 4.94
CA VAL A 102 5.56 2.86 5.17
C VAL A 102 5.03 3.74 4.04
N LEU A 103 5.15 3.30 2.79
CA LEU A 103 4.61 4.00 1.63
C LEU A 103 3.09 4.17 1.69
N GLN A 104 2.33 3.19 2.21
CA GLN A 104 0.88 3.35 2.42
C GLN A 104 0.54 4.50 3.38
N THR A 105 1.42 4.83 4.33
CA THR A 105 1.24 6.00 5.21
C THR A 105 1.58 7.31 4.50
N LEU A 106 2.61 7.31 3.64
CA LEU A 106 3.17 8.54 3.08
C LEU A 106 2.54 8.97 1.76
N ILE A 107 2.08 8.02 0.93
CA ILE A 107 1.56 8.34 -0.41
C ILE A 107 0.31 9.23 -0.36
N PRO A 108 -0.77 8.94 0.40
CA PRO A 108 -1.95 9.78 0.38
C PRO A 108 -1.65 11.26 0.67
N PRO A 109 -0.99 11.62 1.78
CA PRO A 109 -0.68 13.03 2.05
C PRO A 109 0.29 13.64 1.04
N SER A 110 1.22 12.85 0.46
CA SER A 110 2.15 13.32 -0.56
C SER A 110 1.47 13.68 -1.89
N LEU A 111 0.27 13.18 -2.15
CA LEU A 111 -0.52 13.54 -3.32
C LEU A 111 -1.23 14.89 -3.14
N PHE A 112 -1.44 15.34 -1.91
CA PHE A 112 -2.19 16.55 -1.56
C PHE A 112 -1.26 17.60 -0.95
N THR A 113 -0.44 18.24 -1.76
CA THR A 113 0.37 19.38 -1.34
C THR A 113 -0.43 20.69 -1.44
N ARG A 114 0.07 21.75 -0.80
CA ARG A 114 -0.59 23.06 -0.72
C ARG A 114 -1.02 23.65 -2.08
N ALA A 115 -0.28 23.39 -3.16
CA ALA A 115 -0.62 23.89 -4.51
C ALA A 115 -1.92 23.31 -5.06
N ILE A 116 -2.26 22.08 -4.66
CA ILE A 116 -3.46 21.39 -5.13
C ILE A 116 -4.67 21.75 -4.26
N ALA A 117 -4.45 22.01 -2.97
CA ALA A 117 -5.51 22.35 -2.02
C ALA A 117 -6.12 23.73 -2.26
N LYS A 118 -5.42 24.66 -2.91
CA LYS A 118 -5.85 26.06 -3.06
C LYS A 118 -6.38 26.44 -4.44
N GLY A 119 -6.55 25.52 -5.40
CA GLY A 119 -7.09 25.86 -6.74
C GLY A 119 -6.41 27.11 -7.32
N GLU A 120 -5.36 26.94 -8.05
CA GLU A 120 -4.72 27.82 -9.05
C GLU A 120 -4.75 29.38 -8.88
N GLU A 121 -4.90 29.94 -7.70
CA GLU A 121 -4.57 31.35 -7.48
C GLU A 121 -3.24 31.48 -6.74
N GLU A 122 -2.20 31.87 -7.45
CA GLU A 122 -0.90 32.28 -6.94
C GLU A 122 -1.07 33.51 -6.03
N THR A 123 -1.26 33.25 -4.72
CA THR A 123 -1.03 34.30 -3.72
C THR A 123 0.40 34.18 -3.23
N LEU A 124 1.11 35.30 -3.27
CA LEU A 124 2.46 35.57 -2.79
C LEU A 124 2.82 34.81 -1.50
N VAL A 125 3.35 33.62 -1.62
CA VAL A 125 3.93 32.84 -0.51
C VAL A 125 5.36 32.50 -0.89
N SER A 126 6.26 32.70 0.02
CA SER A 126 7.71 32.70 -0.11
C SER A 126 8.37 31.38 -0.55
N SER A 127 7.62 30.35 -0.91
CA SER A 127 8.15 29.12 -1.52
C SER A 127 7.09 28.45 -2.39
N PRO A 128 7.39 28.12 -3.66
CA PRO A 128 6.50 27.36 -4.52
C PRO A 128 6.26 25.97 -3.94
N ALA A 129 5.06 25.44 -4.10
CA ALA A 129 4.75 24.08 -3.69
C ALA A 129 5.61 23.06 -4.46
N PRO A 130 6.02 21.97 -3.82
CA PRO A 130 6.87 20.98 -4.45
C PRO A 130 6.18 20.32 -5.65
N THR A 131 6.84 20.31 -6.81
CA THR A 131 6.36 19.62 -8.02
C THR A 131 6.46 18.10 -7.91
N SER A 132 7.26 17.60 -7.00
CA SER A 132 7.39 16.19 -6.67
C SER A 132 7.93 16.01 -5.24
N ILE A 133 7.52 14.92 -4.59
CA ILE A 133 8.06 14.51 -3.30
C ILE A 133 8.95 13.30 -3.52
N LYS A 134 10.20 13.37 -3.03
CA LYS A 134 11.18 12.29 -3.12
C LYS A 134 11.35 11.62 -1.77
N ILE A 135 11.19 10.31 -1.73
CA ILE A 135 11.36 9.49 -0.54
C ILE A 135 12.47 8.48 -0.82
N SER A 136 13.53 8.50 -0.01
CA SER A 136 14.63 7.54 -0.12
C SER A 136 14.61 6.62 1.10
N PHE A 137 14.63 5.31 0.86
CA PHE A 137 14.75 4.29 1.90
C PHE A 137 16.16 3.73 1.92
N ASN A 138 16.73 3.62 3.11
CA ASN A 138 17.97 2.93 3.38
C ASN A 138 17.71 1.89 4.48
N GLY A 139 17.87 0.60 4.15
CA GLY A 139 17.40 -0.50 4.97
C GLY A 139 15.92 -0.83 4.73
N GLY A 140 15.34 -1.62 5.62
CA GLY A 140 13.99 -2.18 5.43
C GLY A 140 13.96 -3.35 4.46
N ALA A 141 12.77 -3.88 4.24
CA ALA A 141 12.53 -4.95 3.28
C ALA A 141 11.54 -4.50 2.19
N THR A 142 11.88 -4.82 0.95
CA THR A 142 10.96 -4.74 -0.19
C THR A 142 9.96 -5.89 -0.14
N ASP A 143 10.38 -7.02 0.44
CA ASP A 143 9.66 -8.29 0.43
C ASP A 143 9.75 -8.94 1.82
N THR A 144 8.68 -8.83 2.59
CA THR A 144 8.58 -9.36 3.95
C THR A 144 7.18 -9.83 4.27
N PHE A 145 7.05 -10.72 5.25
CA PHE A 145 5.76 -11.33 5.61
C PHE A 145 4.74 -10.29 6.11
N PHE A 146 3.47 -10.56 5.84
CA PHE A 146 2.32 -9.74 6.27
C PHE A 146 2.28 -8.33 5.65
N SER A 147 2.89 -8.16 4.49
CA SER A 147 2.86 -6.95 3.69
C SER A 147 2.91 -7.29 2.20
N PRO A 148 2.39 -6.43 1.32
CA PRO A 148 2.57 -6.61 -0.12
C PRO A 148 4.06 -6.63 -0.46
N THR A 149 4.46 -7.49 -1.39
CA THR A 149 5.79 -7.38 -2.02
C THR A 149 5.89 -6.08 -2.79
N ILE A 150 7.12 -5.60 -3.05
CA ILE A 150 7.29 -4.39 -3.84
C ILE A 150 6.79 -4.58 -5.27
N ASP A 151 6.83 -5.79 -5.81
CA ASP A 151 6.30 -6.11 -7.15
C ASP A 151 4.78 -5.98 -7.20
N TYR A 152 4.05 -6.56 -6.22
CA TYR A 152 2.61 -6.37 -6.11
C TYR A 152 2.27 -4.88 -5.95
N PHE A 153 3.00 -4.17 -5.10
CA PHE A 153 2.78 -2.75 -4.87
C PHE A 153 2.98 -1.95 -6.16
N GLN A 154 4.05 -2.21 -6.91
CA GLN A 154 4.38 -1.48 -8.13
C GLN A 154 3.47 -1.85 -9.31
N TYR A 155 3.24 -3.15 -9.53
CA TYR A 155 2.58 -3.63 -10.74
C TYR A 155 1.08 -3.89 -10.59
N VAL A 156 0.54 -3.89 -9.37
CA VAL A 156 -0.89 -4.04 -9.10
C VAL A 156 -1.45 -2.75 -8.47
N PHE A 157 -1.02 -2.42 -7.26
CA PHE A 157 -1.57 -1.27 -6.53
C PHE A 157 -1.32 0.07 -7.26
N LEU A 158 -0.07 0.39 -7.63
CA LEU A 158 0.22 1.66 -8.32
C LEU A 158 -0.44 1.73 -9.68
N LYS A 159 -0.69 0.62 -10.36
CA LYS A 159 -1.41 0.60 -11.65
C LYS A 159 -2.88 1.03 -11.50
N ILE A 160 -3.52 0.72 -10.39
CA ILE A 160 -4.86 1.24 -10.10
C ILE A 160 -4.80 2.73 -9.75
N LEU A 161 -3.78 3.20 -9.03
CA LEU A 161 -3.58 4.64 -8.82
C LEU A 161 -3.31 5.40 -10.13
N GLU A 162 -2.61 4.80 -11.09
CA GLU A 162 -2.43 5.39 -12.43
C GLU A 162 -3.78 5.61 -13.13
N LYS A 163 -4.76 4.69 -13.00
CA LYS A 163 -6.12 4.88 -13.50
C LYS A 163 -6.84 6.07 -12.83
N MET A 164 -6.49 6.35 -11.58
CA MET A 164 -6.95 7.55 -10.87
C MET A 164 -6.14 8.82 -11.23
N GLY A 165 -5.29 8.76 -12.24
CA GLY A 165 -4.48 9.88 -12.72
C GLY A 165 -3.23 10.17 -11.88
N ARG A 166 -2.71 9.18 -11.14
CA ARG A 166 -1.52 9.35 -10.28
C ARG A 166 -0.29 8.75 -10.92
N LYS A 167 0.80 9.49 -10.85
CA LYS A 167 2.12 8.99 -11.22
C LYS A 167 2.99 8.88 -9.98
N ILE A 168 3.46 7.66 -9.72
CA ILE A 168 4.42 7.35 -8.67
C ILE A 168 5.49 6.48 -9.30
N GLU A 169 6.74 6.89 -9.17
CA GLU A 169 7.88 6.17 -9.71
C GLU A 169 8.62 5.50 -8.54
N ILE A 170 8.91 4.22 -8.67
CA ILE A 170 9.72 3.45 -7.72
C ILE A 170 10.96 2.96 -8.45
N ASN A 171 12.11 3.28 -7.91
CA ASN A 171 13.41 2.79 -8.34
C ASN A 171 14.02 1.92 -7.25
N ILE A 172 14.15 0.63 -7.51
CA ILE A 172 14.70 -0.36 -6.58
C ILE A 172 16.18 -0.51 -6.90
N LEU A 173 17.03 0.14 -6.09
CA LEU A 173 18.47 0.06 -6.22
C LEU A 173 19.02 -1.24 -5.61
N ARG A 174 18.40 -1.73 -4.54
CA ARG A 174 18.68 -3.02 -3.90
C ARG A 174 17.44 -3.54 -3.22
N ARG A 175 17.12 -4.82 -3.42
CA ARG A 175 16.05 -5.50 -2.67
C ARG A 175 16.51 -5.86 -1.26
N GLY A 176 15.54 -6.04 -0.37
CA GLY A 176 15.76 -6.52 0.98
C GLY A 176 14.70 -7.52 1.38
N TYR A 177 15.14 -8.61 2.00
CA TYR A 177 14.29 -9.69 2.50
C TYR A 177 14.36 -9.80 4.02
N TYR A 178 13.34 -10.40 4.61
CA TYR A 178 13.41 -10.84 6.01
C TYR A 178 14.47 -11.97 6.15
N PRO A 179 15.30 -12.02 7.21
CA PRO A 179 15.20 -11.19 8.43
C PRO A 179 16.01 -9.89 8.44
N GLU A 180 16.96 -9.68 7.54
CA GLU A 180 17.90 -8.56 7.64
C GLU A 180 17.43 -7.27 6.97
N GLY A 181 16.64 -7.39 5.91
CA GLY A 181 16.21 -6.23 5.14
C GLY A 181 17.31 -5.70 4.22
N GLY A 182 17.80 -4.50 4.48
CA GLY A 182 18.93 -3.91 3.77
C GLY A 182 18.62 -3.35 2.39
N ALA A 183 17.34 -3.07 2.10
CA ALA A 183 16.92 -2.49 0.83
C ALA A 183 17.45 -1.07 0.62
N LYS A 184 17.53 -0.68 -0.66
CA LYS A 184 17.72 0.71 -1.09
C LYS A 184 16.66 1.01 -2.15
N VAL A 185 15.74 1.91 -1.84
CA VAL A 185 14.60 2.23 -2.72
C VAL A 185 14.41 3.74 -2.77
N GLU A 186 14.18 4.25 -3.96
CA GLU A 186 13.83 5.65 -4.19
C GLU A 186 12.41 5.72 -4.75
N VAL A 187 11.60 6.62 -4.20
CA VAL A 187 10.23 6.83 -4.64
C VAL A 187 10.03 8.29 -4.97
N LYS A 188 9.42 8.57 -6.12
CA LYS A 188 9.05 9.91 -6.54
C LYS A 188 7.55 9.99 -6.75
N ILE A 189 6.90 10.85 -5.99
CA ILE A 189 5.45 11.06 -5.99
C ILE A 189 5.17 12.41 -6.63
N PHE A 190 4.27 12.44 -7.62
CA PHE A 190 3.85 13.67 -8.29
C PHE A 190 2.49 14.10 -7.74
N PRO A 191 2.44 15.22 -6.97
CA PRO A 191 1.18 15.73 -6.46
C PRO A 191 0.22 16.09 -7.59
N SER A 192 -1.03 15.69 -7.47
CA SER A 192 -2.10 16.02 -8.43
C SER A 192 -3.47 15.63 -7.88
N LYS A 193 -4.58 16.08 -8.46
CA LYS A 193 -5.96 15.72 -8.03
C LYS A 193 -6.32 14.30 -8.44
N LEU A 194 -6.95 13.52 -7.56
CA LEU A 194 -7.46 12.18 -7.84
C LEU A 194 -8.70 12.24 -8.74
N LYS A 195 -8.72 11.40 -9.77
CA LYS A 195 -9.90 11.17 -10.60
C LYS A 195 -10.75 10.07 -9.95
N ASN A 196 -12.06 10.17 -10.09
CA ASN A 196 -12.97 9.12 -9.67
C ASN A 196 -12.62 7.79 -10.34
N LEU A 197 -12.83 6.71 -9.63
CA LEU A 197 -12.60 5.36 -10.13
C LEU A 197 -13.93 4.62 -10.25
N ASN A 198 -14.23 4.14 -11.45
CA ASN A 198 -15.37 3.27 -11.70
C ASN A 198 -14.88 1.97 -12.31
N LEU A 199 -14.70 0.95 -11.48
CA LEU A 199 -14.26 -0.39 -11.86
C LEU A 199 -15.27 -1.43 -11.39
N VAL A 200 -16.31 -1.63 -12.18
CA VAL A 200 -17.40 -2.58 -11.90
C VAL A 200 -17.42 -3.74 -12.88
N GLU A 201 -16.80 -3.58 -14.04
CA GLU A 201 -16.66 -4.61 -15.07
C GLU A 201 -15.19 -4.88 -15.35
N ARG A 202 -14.76 -6.12 -15.16
CA ARG A 202 -13.36 -6.53 -15.33
C ARG A 202 -12.92 -6.64 -16.77
N GLY A 203 -13.82 -7.09 -17.65
CA GLY A 203 -13.50 -7.42 -19.04
C GLY A 203 -12.77 -8.75 -19.19
N ALA A 204 -12.33 -9.05 -20.40
CA ALA A 204 -11.62 -10.28 -20.74
C ALA A 204 -10.19 -10.28 -20.22
N LEU A 205 -9.67 -11.46 -19.88
CA LEU A 205 -8.26 -11.64 -19.53
C LEU A 205 -7.40 -11.45 -20.77
N LYS A 206 -6.39 -10.58 -20.68
CA LYS A 206 -5.41 -10.34 -21.75
C LYS A 206 -4.20 -11.24 -21.59
N LYS A 207 -3.59 -11.26 -20.42
CA LYS A 207 -2.40 -12.05 -20.11
C LYS A 207 -2.18 -12.20 -18.61
N ILE A 208 -1.31 -13.13 -18.26
CA ILE A 208 -0.76 -13.27 -16.92
C ILE A 208 0.73 -12.98 -17.00
N ILE A 209 1.24 -12.19 -16.08
CA ILE A 209 2.67 -11.94 -15.90
C ILE A 209 3.09 -12.61 -14.60
N ALA A 210 4.14 -13.41 -14.64
CA ALA A 210 4.74 -14.09 -13.50
C ALA A 210 6.15 -13.54 -13.27
N ILE A 211 6.34 -12.76 -12.22
CA ILE A 211 7.64 -12.22 -11.81
C ILE A 211 8.14 -13.08 -10.65
N SER A 212 9.21 -13.81 -10.89
CA SER A 212 9.88 -14.63 -9.89
C SER A 212 11.28 -14.11 -9.64
N GLY A 213 11.55 -13.73 -8.40
CA GLY A 213 12.84 -13.21 -8.02
C GLY A 213 13.43 -13.92 -6.80
N ALA A 214 14.74 -13.91 -6.71
CA ALA A 214 15.45 -14.45 -5.57
C ALA A 214 16.77 -13.69 -5.32
N SER A 215 17.28 -13.84 -4.11
CA SER A 215 18.64 -13.45 -3.78
C SER A 215 19.66 -14.29 -4.57
N GLN A 216 20.77 -13.70 -4.98
CA GLN A 216 21.90 -14.39 -5.60
C GLN A 216 22.43 -15.55 -4.75
N PHE A 217 22.31 -15.51 -3.44
CA PHE A 217 22.61 -16.66 -2.55
C PHE A 217 21.84 -17.94 -2.91
N LEU A 218 20.77 -17.82 -3.69
CA LEU A 218 19.87 -18.92 -4.07
C LEU A 218 19.93 -19.26 -5.58
N GLU A 219 20.82 -18.60 -6.33
CA GLU A 219 20.91 -18.74 -7.79
C GLU A 219 21.35 -20.15 -8.21
N ASP A 220 22.39 -20.70 -7.61
CA ASP A 220 22.85 -22.07 -7.87
C ASP A 220 21.76 -23.13 -7.65
N LYS A 221 20.79 -22.84 -6.78
CA LYS A 221 19.63 -23.70 -6.50
C LYS A 221 18.48 -23.46 -7.47
N LYS A 222 18.62 -22.52 -8.41
CA LYS A 222 17.61 -22.13 -9.39
C LYS A 222 16.25 -21.85 -8.76
N VAL A 223 16.24 -21.07 -7.66
CA VAL A 223 15.03 -20.87 -6.87
C VAL A 223 13.96 -20.14 -7.67
N ALA A 224 14.32 -19.12 -8.42
CA ALA A 224 13.36 -18.34 -9.20
C ALA A 224 12.75 -19.18 -10.34
N GLU A 225 13.54 -19.98 -11.06
CA GLU A 225 13.07 -20.90 -12.10
C GLU A 225 12.14 -21.99 -11.54
N ARG A 226 12.46 -22.49 -10.35
CA ARG A 226 11.66 -23.53 -9.69
C ARG A 226 10.32 -22.98 -9.18
N GLN A 227 10.25 -21.71 -8.75
CA GLN A 227 8.98 -21.06 -8.47
C GLN A 227 8.10 -21.03 -9.75
N LEU A 228 8.68 -20.64 -10.89
CA LEU A 228 7.96 -20.65 -12.17
C LEU A 228 7.61 -22.05 -12.65
N ALA A 229 8.40 -23.07 -12.34
CA ALA A 229 8.02 -24.44 -12.63
C ALA A 229 6.70 -24.83 -11.91
N GLY A 230 6.53 -24.38 -10.66
CA GLY A 230 5.26 -24.53 -9.94
C GLY A 230 4.10 -23.79 -10.60
N VAL A 231 4.33 -22.61 -11.14
CA VAL A 231 3.33 -21.83 -11.90
C VAL A 231 2.92 -22.59 -13.18
N ARG A 232 3.91 -23.03 -13.97
CA ARG A 232 3.68 -23.76 -15.23
C ARG A 232 2.90 -25.05 -15.03
N GLU A 233 3.11 -25.74 -13.91
CA GLU A 233 2.39 -27.00 -13.62
C GLU A 233 0.88 -26.81 -13.56
N ILE A 234 0.41 -25.64 -13.13
CA ILE A 234 -1.02 -25.33 -13.02
C ILE A 234 -1.52 -24.57 -14.26
N LEU A 235 -0.90 -23.43 -14.60
CA LEU A 235 -1.37 -22.56 -15.69
C LEU A 235 -1.18 -23.21 -17.06
N GLY A 236 -0.16 -24.04 -17.24
CA GLY A 236 0.04 -24.79 -18.48
C GLY A 236 -1.12 -25.75 -18.81
N LYS A 237 -1.74 -26.35 -17.79
CA LYS A 237 -2.94 -27.18 -17.96
C LYS A 237 -4.15 -26.37 -18.44
N LEU A 238 -4.21 -25.10 -18.09
CA LEU A 238 -5.29 -24.17 -18.45
C LEU A 238 -5.06 -23.48 -19.81
N LYS A 239 -3.88 -23.69 -20.43
CA LYS A 239 -3.48 -23.05 -21.69
C LYS A 239 -3.60 -21.52 -21.68
N LEU A 240 -3.35 -20.90 -20.51
CA LEU A 240 -3.38 -19.45 -20.37
C LEU A 240 -2.05 -18.82 -20.82
N PRO A 241 -2.07 -17.65 -21.48
CA PRO A 241 -0.85 -16.96 -21.87
C PRO A 241 -0.13 -16.40 -20.63
N VAL A 242 1.12 -16.81 -20.41
CA VAL A 242 1.94 -16.38 -19.29
C VAL A 242 3.24 -15.77 -19.80
N GLU A 243 3.50 -14.52 -19.42
CA GLU A 243 4.80 -13.88 -19.59
C GLU A 243 5.62 -14.08 -18.30
N GLU A 244 6.80 -14.67 -18.43
CA GLU A 244 7.63 -15.00 -17.28
C GLU A 244 8.84 -14.07 -17.19
N LYS A 245 9.16 -13.64 -15.98
CA LYS A 245 10.33 -12.84 -15.66
C LYS A 245 11.08 -13.47 -14.49
N ILE A 246 12.37 -13.73 -14.70
CA ILE A 246 13.28 -14.29 -13.70
C ILE A 246 14.32 -13.24 -13.37
N GLU A 247 14.53 -13.00 -12.08
CA GLU A 247 15.50 -12.04 -11.61
C GLU A 247 16.24 -12.55 -10.37
N TYR A 248 17.57 -12.30 -10.32
CA TYR A 248 18.39 -12.52 -9.15
C TYR A 248 19.00 -11.21 -8.70
N TYR A 249 19.03 -11.00 -7.39
CA TYR A 249 19.40 -9.72 -6.79
C TYR A 249 20.53 -9.88 -5.79
N ASP A 250 21.44 -8.91 -5.78
CA ASP A 250 22.36 -8.72 -4.66
C ASP A 250 21.59 -8.22 -3.44
N THR A 251 21.60 -9.00 -2.35
CA THR A 251 20.85 -8.73 -1.12
C THR A 251 21.65 -9.07 0.11
N GLN A 252 21.26 -8.56 1.29
CA GLN A 252 22.00 -8.83 2.53
C GLN A 252 21.77 -10.25 3.06
N CYS A 253 20.63 -10.86 2.79
CA CYS A 253 20.30 -12.21 3.22
C CYS A 253 19.54 -12.99 2.14
N PRO A 254 19.52 -14.32 2.21
CA PRO A 254 18.72 -15.15 1.30
C PRO A 254 17.23 -14.83 1.42
N GLY A 255 16.56 -14.77 0.27
CA GLY A 255 15.11 -14.59 0.19
C GLY A 255 14.62 -14.81 -1.24
N SER A 256 13.34 -15.03 -1.41
CA SER A 256 12.72 -15.09 -2.73
C SER A 256 11.26 -14.68 -2.67
N GLN A 257 10.74 -14.17 -3.78
CA GLN A 257 9.36 -13.80 -3.96
C GLN A 257 8.85 -14.26 -5.32
N ILE A 258 7.54 -14.39 -5.43
CA ILE A 258 6.84 -14.49 -6.69
C ILE A 258 5.64 -13.55 -6.65
N CYS A 259 5.41 -12.83 -7.73
CA CYS A 259 4.23 -12.01 -7.95
C CYS A 259 3.58 -12.43 -9.25
N LEU A 260 2.29 -12.72 -9.20
CA LEU A 260 1.48 -13.04 -10.37
C LEU A 260 0.50 -11.90 -10.61
N ILE A 261 0.42 -11.43 -11.84
CA ILE A 261 -0.38 -10.30 -12.27
C ILE A 261 -1.27 -10.75 -13.41
N ALA A 262 -2.58 -10.70 -13.23
CA ALA A 262 -3.54 -10.95 -14.30
C ALA A 262 -4.06 -9.61 -14.83
N GLU A 263 -3.68 -9.29 -16.06
CA GLU A 263 -4.14 -8.10 -16.78
C GLU A 263 -5.43 -8.40 -17.52
N PHE A 264 -6.46 -7.64 -17.23
CA PHE A 264 -7.75 -7.66 -17.92
C PHE A 264 -7.95 -6.40 -18.77
N GLU A 265 -9.00 -6.34 -19.54
CA GLU A 265 -9.31 -5.15 -20.36
C GLU A 265 -9.42 -3.89 -19.52
N ASN A 266 -10.11 -3.96 -18.39
CA ASN A 266 -10.41 -2.78 -17.57
C ASN A 266 -9.63 -2.70 -16.27
N THR A 267 -9.01 -3.79 -15.80
CA THR A 267 -8.38 -3.85 -14.48
C THR A 267 -7.18 -4.78 -14.42
N ILE A 268 -6.57 -4.83 -13.26
CA ILE A 268 -5.48 -5.72 -12.90
C ILE A 268 -5.79 -6.31 -11.52
N ILE A 269 -5.60 -7.61 -11.36
CA ILE A 269 -5.57 -8.28 -10.06
C ILE A 269 -4.23 -8.98 -9.89
N GLY A 270 -3.80 -9.16 -8.67
CA GLY A 270 -2.51 -9.80 -8.39
C GLY A 270 -2.52 -10.67 -7.15
N THR A 271 -1.52 -11.52 -7.08
CA THR A 271 -1.18 -12.28 -5.87
C THR A 271 0.33 -12.32 -5.73
N ASP A 272 0.80 -12.40 -4.50
CA ASP A 272 2.22 -12.57 -4.23
C ASP A 272 2.46 -13.63 -3.15
N ASN A 273 3.65 -14.21 -3.17
CA ASN A 273 4.07 -15.17 -2.16
C ASN A 273 5.57 -15.06 -1.94
N LEU A 274 6.02 -15.43 -0.74
CA LEU A 274 7.41 -15.38 -0.33
C LEU A 274 7.96 -16.78 -0.11
N GLY A 275 9.23 -16.97 -0.46
CA GLY A 275 9.98 -18.14 -0.08
C GLY A 275 10.01 -18.32 1.43
N LYS A 276 9.89 -19.55 1.87
CA LYS A 276 9.90 -19.91 3.30
C LYS A 276 10.83 -21.11 3.52
N LEU A 277 11.69 -21.00 4.54
CA LEU A 277 12.57 -22.09 4.91
C LEU A 277 11.76 -23.37 5.20
N GLY A 278 12.24 -24.50 4.68
CA GLY A 278 11.56 -25.79 4.81
C GLY A 278 10.39 -26.03 3.85
N LYS A 279 10.04 -25.05 3.00
CA LYS A 279 8.99 -25.19 1.99
C LYS A 279 9.61 -25.40 0.60
N ARG A 280 9.05 -26.32 -0.18
CA ARG A 280 9.50 -26.53 -1.56
C ARG A 280 9.22 -25.27 -2.37
N THR A 281 10.17 -24.89 -3.19
CA THR A 281 10.11 -23.68 -3.99
C THR A 281 8.99 -23.72 -5.03
N GLU A 282 8.76 -24.90 -5.62
CA GLU A 282 7.67 -25.12 -6.57
C GLU A 282 6.30 -24.90 -5.92
N ASP A 283 6.15 -25.27 -4.65
CA ASP A 283 4.88 -25.12 -3.93
C ASP A 283 4.58 -23.65 -3.65
N ILE A 284 5.60 -22.77 -3.50
CA ILE A 284 5.42 -21.32 -3.41
C ILE A 284 4.76 -20.80 -4.68
N GLY A 285 5.24 -21.21 -5.86
CA GLY A 285 4.65 -20.84 -7.14
C GLY A 285 3.23 -21.38 -7.33
N LYS A 286 2.99 -22.65 -6.96
CA LYS A 286 1.65 -23.26 -7.04
C LYS A 286 0.63 -22.51 -6.18
N GLU A 287 0.99 -22.18 -4.95
CA GLU A 287 0.10 -21.44 -4.05
C GLU A 287 -0.26 -20.07 -4.58
N ALA A 288 0.71 -19.34 -5.15
CA ALA A 288 0.45 -18.05 -5.75
C ALA A 288 -0.56 -18.17 -6.89
N VAL A 289 -0.45 -19.22 -7.74
CA VAL A 289 -1.42 -19.48 -8.82
C VAL A 289 -2.80 -19.83 -8.27
N LEU A 290 -2.87 -20.71 -7.27
CA LEU A 290 -4.16 -21.11 -6.70
C LEU A 290 -4.90 -19.92 -6.09
N GLU A 291 -4.17 -19.02 -5.43
CA GLU A 291 -4.76 -17.79 -4.91
C GLU A 291 -5.20 -16.86 -6.06
N LEU A 292 -4.39 -16.67 -7.12
CA LEU A 292 -4.78 -15.87 -8.28
C LEU A 292 -6.05 -16.43 -8.94
N LEU A 293 -6.15 -17.73 -9.12
CA LEU A 293 -7.33 -18.38 -9.72
C LEU A 293 -8.57 -18.23 -8.83
N LYS A 294 -8.40 -18.27 -7.50
CA LYS A 294 -9.48 -18.00 -6.54
C LYS A 294 -9.98 -16.56 -6.67
N GLU A 295 -9.08 -15.57 -6.71
CA GLU A 295 -9.43 -14.17 -6.95
C GLU A 295 -10.12 -13.99 -8.30
N ALA A 296 -9.56 -14.57 -9.36
CA ALA A 296 -10.11 -14.49 -10.72
C ALA A 296 -11.51 -15.10 -10.86
N LYS A 297 -11.83 -16.15 -10.08
CA LYS A 297 -13.13 -16.82 -10.12
C LYS A 297 -14.29 -15.92 -9.68
N THR A 298 -14.03 -14.93 -8.84
CA THR A 298 -15.07 -14.04 -8.31
C THR A 298 -15.64 -13.06 -9.34
N GLN A 299 -15.00 -12.87 -10.48
CA GLN A 299 -15.32 -11.87 -11.52
C GLN A 299 -15.17 -10.40 -11.06
N ALA A 300 -14.70 -10.16 -9.84
CA ALA A 300 -14.46 -8.82 -9.31
C ALA A 300 -13.33 -8.10 -10.02
N CYS A 301 -13.35 -6.77 -9.99
CA CYS A 301 -12.31 -5.93 -10.59
C CYS A 301 -11.04 -5.83 -9.73
N LEU A 302 -11.16 -5.96 -8.43
CA LEU A 302 -10.02 -5.88 -7.51
C LEU A 302 -9.95 -7.14 -6.64
N ASP A 303 -8.72 -7.61 -6.41
CA ASP A 303 -8.48 -8.67 -5.43
C ASP A 303 -8.67 -8.16 -3.99
N LYS A 304 -8.79 -9.09 -3.04
CA LYS A 304 -9.10 -8.77 -1.62
C LYS A 304 -8.06 -7.89 -0.93
N HIS A 305 -6.78 -7.94 -1.37
CA HIS A 305 -5.70 -7.16 -0.77
C HIS A 305 -5.64 -5.74 -1.35
N LEU A 306 -5.93 -5.61 -2.64
CA LEU A 306 -6.02 -4.30 -3.28
C LEU A 306 -7.25 -3.53 -2.80
N ALA A 307 -8.34 -4.24 -2.50
CA ALA A 307 -9.60 -3.68 -2.05
C ALA A 307 -9.43 -2.73 -0.85
N ASP A 308 -8.76 -3.16 0.22
CA ASP A 308 -8.59 -2.33 1.40
C ASP A 308 -7.54 -1.22 1.23
N GLN A 309 -6.55 -1.42 0.36
CA GLN A 309 -5.50 -0.44 0.10
C GLN A 309 -5.99 0.77 -0.71
N ILE A 310 -6.98 0.58 -1.59
CA ILE A 310 -7.48 1.64 -2.48
C ILE A 310 -8.56 2.52 -1.82
N LEU A 311 -9.26 2.06 -0.79
CA LEU A 311 -10.36 2.78 -0.14
C LEU A 311 -10.02 4.22 0.28
N PRO A 312 -8.86 4.53 0.89
CA PRO A 312 -8.51 5.91 1.23
C PRO A 312 -8.47 6.82 0.00
N TYR A 313 -8.01 6.30 -1.14
CA TYR A 313 -7.91 7.07 -2.38
C TYR A 313 -9.27 7.30 -3.04
N LEU A 314 -10.18 6.32 -2.97
CA LEU A 314 -11.57 6.52 -3.42
C LEU A 314 -12.23 7.66 -2.65
N ALA A 315 -12.01 7.68 -1.33
CA ALA A 315 -12.59 8.67 -0.44
C ALA A 315 -12.00 10.08 -0.60
N LEU A 316 -10.82 10.18 -1.20
CA LEU A 316 -10.16 11.45 -1.49
C LEU A 316 -10.48 12.00 -2.90
N THR A 317 -11.43 11.39 -3.62
CA THR A 317 -11.93 11.91 -4.90
C THR A 317 -13.07 12.90 -4.70
N SER A 318 -13.24 13.82 -5.65
CA SER A 318 -14.30 14.83 -5.61
C SER A 318 -15.68 14.34 -6.10
N GLY A 319 -15.80 13.09 -6.53
CA GLY A 319 -17.05 12.54 -7.05
C GLY A 319 -17.23 11.08 -6.67
N LYS A 320 -18.35 10.51 -7.08
CA LYS A 320 -18.70 9.12 -6.80
C LYS A 320 -17.69 8.17 -7.43
N SER A 321 -17.23 7.20 -6.64
CA SER A 321 -16.35 6.10 -7.09
C SER A 321 -17.00 4.76 -6.75
N GLN A 322 -16.82 3.75 -7.62
CA GLN A 322 -17.37 2.42 -7.44
C GLN A 322 -16.37 1.35 -7.85
N ILE A 323 -16.27 0.30 -7.05
CA ILE A 323 -15.39 -0.84 -7.32
C ILE A 323 -16.08 -2.14 -6.93
N THR A 324 -15.87 -3.21 -7.71
CA THR A 324 -16.19 -4.57 -7.27
C THR A 324 -14.94 -5.24 -6.72
N VAL A 325 -15.08 -5.94 -5.59
CA VAL A 325 -13.99 -6.58 -4.87
C VAL A 325 -14.25 -8.06 -4.68
N SER A 326 -13.21 -8.88 -4.68
CA SER A 326 -13.36 -10.34 -4.54
C SER A 326 -13.90 -10.74 -3.17
N GLU A 327 -13.57 -9.97 -2.13
CA GLU A 327 -14.00 -10.21 -0.76
C GLU A 327 -14.06 -8.90 0.03
N ILE A 328 -15.14 -8.68 0.79
CA ILE A 328 -15.26 -7.60 1.76
C ILE A 328 -14.60 -8.04 3.06
N THR A 329 -13.30 -7.84 3.16
CA THR A 329 -12.51 -8.25 4.33
C THR A 329 -12.81 -7.39 5.56
N ASN A 330 -12.41 -7.87 6.73
CA ASN A 330 -12.44 -7.04 7.95
C ASN A 330 -11.54 -5.81 7.82
N HIS A 331 -10.49 -5.87 7.00
CA HIS A 331 -9.63 -4.72 6.69
C HIS A 331 -10.38 -3.65 5.90
N CYS A 332 -11.20 -4.04 4.91
CA CYS A 332 -12.08 -3.11 4.19
C CYS A 332 -13.03 -2.38 5.15
N LYS A 333 -13.74 -3.15 6.00
CA LYS A 333 -14.70 -2.60 6.97
C LYS A 333 -14.03 -1.65 7.97
N THR A 334 -12.84 -2.03 8.44
CA THR A 334 -12.06 -1.22 9.38
C THR A 334 -11.56 0.06 8.73
N ASN A 335 -11.09 0.01 7.47
CA ASN A 335 -10.68 1.20 6.74
C ASN A 335 -11.85 2.15 6.49
N ILE A 336 -13.00 1.64 6.07
CA ILE A 336 -14.22 2.42 5.89
C ILE A 336 -14.56 3.19 7.18
N TRP A 337 -14.57 2.48 8.31
CA TRP A 337 -14.84 3.10 9.60
C TRP A 337 -13.85 4.23 9.95
N VAL A 338 -12.54 4.03 9.72
CA VAL A 338 -11.55 5.08 9.94
C VAL A 338 -11.76 6.26 9.00
N ILE A 339 -11.97 5.99 7.71
CA ILE A 339 -12.10 7.03 6.68
C ILE A 339 -13.29 7.94 6.99
N GLU A 340 -14.44 7.37 7.35
CA GLU A 340 -15.67 8.11 7.68
C GLU A 340 -15.55 8.95 8.96
N LYS A 341 -14.49 8.78 9.77
CA LYS A 341 -14.18 9.70 10.88
C LYS A 341 -13.51 11.00 10.43
N PHE A 342 -12.78 10.95 9.33
CA PHE A 342 -12.00 12.09 8.82
C PHE A 342 -12.70 12.85 7.71
N LEU A 343 -13.42 12.15 6.84
CA LEU A 343 -13.96 12.68 5.59
C LEU A 343 -15.50 12.75 5.66
N ASP A 344 -16.02 13.84 5.11
CA ASP A 344 -17.47 13.98 4.91
C ASP A 344 -17.86 13.22 3.63
N GLY A 345 -18.56 12.11 3.79
CA GLY A 345 -18.97 11.21 2.73
C GLY A 345 -19.34 9.85 3.30
N LYS A 346 -19.82 8.96 2.45
CA LYS A 346 -20.32 7.67 2.87
C LYS A 346 -19.89 6.56 1.93
N PHE A 347 -19.46 5.44 2.53
CA PHE A 347 -19.32 4.18 1.83
C PHE A 347 -20.63 3.38 1.92
N GLU A 348 -21.02 2.81 0.79
CA GLU A 348 -22.11 1.85 0.71
C GLU A 348 -21.55 0.52 0.18
N ILE A 349 -21.96 -0.58 0.80
CA ILE A 349 -21.58 -1.93 0.41
C ILE A 349 -22.85 -2.68 0.02
N MET A 350 -22.89 -3.16 -1.22
CA MET A 350 -23.94 -4.02 -1.76
C MET A 350 -23.30 -5.27 -2.36
N ASP A 351 -23.44 -6.40 -1.71
CA ASP A 351 -22.75 -7.64 -2.06
C ASP A 351 -21.22 -7.44 -2.12
N ASN A 352 -20.64 -7.47 -3.31
CA ASN A 352 -19.21 -7.24 -3.55
C ASN A 352 -18.91 -5.85 -4.14
N LEU A 353 -19.90 -4.99 -4.28
CA LEU A 353 -19.76 -3.61 -4.76
C LEU A 353 -19.53 -2.68 -3.57
N ILE A 354 -18.46 -1.90 -3.63
CA ILE A 354 -18.20 -0.79 -2.71
C ILE A 354 -18.34 0.51 -3.49
N SER A 355 -19.19 1.40 -2.99
CA SER A 355 -19.40 2.74 -3.55
C SER A 355 -19.02 3.80 -2.56
N TRP A 356 -18.29 4.83 -2.98
CA TRP A 356 -18.04 6.05 -2.23
C TRP A 356 -18.85 7.19 -2.81
N THR A 357 -19.56 7.91 -1.95
CA THR A 357 -20.24 9.16 -2.29
C THR A 357 -19.69 10.26 -1.39
N PRO A 358 -19.02 11.29 -1.93
CA PRO A 358 -18.53 12.40 -1.12
C PRO A 358 -19.71 13.21 -0.56
N GLY A 359 -19.53 13.80 0.63
CA GLY A 359 -20.45 14.75 1.21
C GLY A 359 -20.42 16.12 0.53
N SER A 360 -21.11 17.08 1.11
CA SER A 360 -21.27 18.43 0.53
C SER A 360 -20.03 19.31 0.60
N ILE A 361 -19.03 18.94 1.42
CA ILE A 361 -17.81 19.72 1.62
C ILE A 361 -16.64 19.00 0.93
N LEU A 362 -16.22 19.53 -0.21
CA LEU A 362 -15.02 19.13 -0.92
C LEU A 362 -13.83 19.98 -0.43
N PHE A 363 -12.63 19.37 -0.36
CA PHE A 363 -11.36 20.00 0.00
C PHE A 363 -10.85 20.95 -1.10
#